data_2570139c107c22dcee40e5e19f8d99b7
#
_entry.id   2570139c107c22dcee40e5e19f8d99b7
#
_cell.length_a   1.000
_cell.length_b   1.000
_cell.length_c   1.000
_cell.angle_alpha   90.00
_cell.angle_beta   90.00
_cell.angle_gamma   90.00
#
_symmetry.space_group_name_H-M   'P 1'
#
loop_
_entity.id
_entity.type
_entity.pdbx_description
1 polymer ?
#
loop_
_entity_poly.entity_id
_entity_poly.type
_entity_poly.pdbx_seq_one_letter_code
_entity_poly.pdbx_strand_id
1 'polypeptide(L)'
;MEQLPILPMIKREMARKHINATDLSRGLKMNHSSAVGMLKRPTLQVQRLAEISEFMSYNFFREIAAKLPCSEPDYSVAEDRTEVDGLQNRIKELELEVSILRQTLKDLVSR
;
A
#
# COMPACT_ATOMS: atom_id res chain seq x y z
N MET A 1 19.57 2.33 -17.91
CA MET A 1 19.08 2.01 -16.55
C MET A 1 19.72 0.72 -16.08
N GLU A 2 20.23 0.71 -14.86
CA GLU A 2 20.78 -0.50 -14.27
C GLU A 2 19.66 -1.50 -13.96
N GLN A 3 19.99 -2.77 -13.93
CA GLN A 3 19.04 -3.82 -13.58
C GLN A 3 18.58 -3.67 -12.12
N LEU A 4 17.28 -3.72 -11.90
CA LEU A 4 16.72 -3.63 -10.55
C LEU A 4 17.04 -4.90 -9.74
N PRO A 5 17.44 -4.78 -8.46
CA PRO A 5 17.79 -5.94 -7.63
C PRO A 5 16.52 -6.60 -7.04
N ILE A 6 15.63 -7.08 -7.91
CA ILE A 6 14.33 -7.63 -7.52
C ILE A 6 14.50 -8.92 -6.71
N LEU A 7 15.29 -9.85 -7.20
CA LEU A 7 15.50 -11.14 -6.54
C LEU A 7 16.22 -11.00 -5.20
N PRO A 8 17.28 -10.18 -5.07
CA PRO A 8 17.87 -9.89 -3.76
C PRO A 8 16.89 -9.30 -2.76
N MET A 9 15.98 -8.43 -3.21
CA MET A 9 14.92 -7.84 -2.37
C MET A 9 13.98 -8.92 -1.83
N ILE A 10 13.54 -9.82 -2.70
CA ILE A 10 12.66 -10.95 -2.33
C ILE A 10 13.37 -11.86 -1.33
N LYS A 11 14.60 -12.23 -1.60
CA LYS A 11 15.40 -13.09 -0.72
C LYS A 11 15.63 -12.46 0.65
N ARG A 12 15.85 -11.15 0.70
CA ARG A 12 16.00 -10.39 1.94
C ARG A 12 14.72 -10.51 2.79
N GLU A 13 13.56 -10.28 2.19
CA GLU A 13 12.28 -10.37 2.90
C GLU A 13 11.94 -11.81 3.31
N MET A 14 12.29 -12.79 2.48
CA MET A 14 12.16 -14.21 2.83
C MET A 14 12.96 -14.55 4.08
N ALA A 15 14.21 -14.11 4.14
CA ALA A 15 15.08 -14.32 5.29
C ALA A 15 14.52 -13.62 6.54
N ARG A 16 14.03 -12.39 6.40
CA ARG A 16 13.45 -11.62 7.50
C ARG A 16 12.20 -12.29 8.09
N LYS A 17 11.37 -12.88 7.22
CA LYS A 17 10.10 -13.52 7.62
C LYS A 17 10.23 -15.02 7.83
N HIS A 18 11.44 -15.58 7.70
CA HIS A 18 11.71 -17.02 7.83
C HIS A 18 10.90 -17.87 6.85
N ILE A 19 10.77 -17.39 5.62
CA ILE A 19 10.07 -18.09 4.54
C ILE A 19 11.11 -18.75 3.66
N ASN A 20 10.94 -20.05 3.38
CA ASN A 20 11.80 -20.79 2.47
C ASN A 20 11.12 -20.98 1.10
N ALA A 21 11.84 -21.58 0.13
CA ALA A 21 11.32 -21.81 -1.20
C ALA A 21 10.09 -22.74 -1.20
N THR A 22 10.03 -23.68 -0.28
CA THR A 22 8.89 -24.60 -0.11
C THR A 22 7.64 -23.82 0.34
N ASP A 23 7.79 -22.93 1.32
CA ASP A 23 6.69 -22.09 1.79
C ASP A 23 6.19 -21.17 0.67
N LEU A 24 7.11 -20.59 -0.08
CA LEU A 24 6.79 -19.72 -1.22
C LEU A 24 6.03 -20.50 -2.31
N SER A 25 6.46 -21.72 -2.64
CA SER A 25 5.79 -22.57 -3.63
C SER A 25 4.37 -22.91 -3.23
N ARG A 26 4.14 -23.19 -1.95
CA ARG A 26 2.79 -23.46 -1.40
C ARG A 26 1.91 -22.22 -1.47
N GLY A 27 2.43 -21.08 -1.08
CA GLY A 27 1.69 -19.82 -1.10
C GLY A 27 1.30 -19.37 -2.50
N LEU A 28 2.17 -19.60 -3.48
CA LEU A 28 1.92 -19.25 -4.88
C LEU A 28 1.27 -20.36 -5.68
N LYS A 29 0.99 -21.51 -5.07
CA LYS A 29 0.38 -22.69 -5.71
C LYS A 29 1.18 -23.18 -6.93
N MET A 30 2.51 -23.26 -6.78
CA MET A 30 3.43 -23.69 -7.82
C MET A 30 4.32 -24.83 -7.32
N ASN A 31 5.00 -25.51 -8.23
CA ASN A 31 5.92 -26.57 -7.87
C ASN A 31 7.16 -26.01 -7.19
N HIS A 32 7.75 -26.79 -6.28
CA HIS A 32 8.98 -26.41 -5.59
C HIS A 32 10.11 -26.09 -6.57
N SER A 33 10.31 -26.92 -7.59
CA SER A 33 11.35 -26.69 -8.62
C SER A 33 11.10 -25.40 -9.41
N SER A 34 9.84 -25.08 -9.68
CA SER A 34 9.46 -23.81 -10.34
C SER A 34 9.80 -22.61 -9.46
N ALA A 35 9.53 -22.71 -8.16
CA ALA A 35 9.86 -21.64 -7.21
C ALA A 35 11.38 -21.45 -7.10
N VAL A 36 12.14 -22.51 -6.99
CA VAL A 36 13.61 -22.46 -6.97
C VAL A 36 14.16 -21.86 -8.26
N GLY A 37 13.63 -22.28 -9.42
CA GLY A 37 14.03 -21.73 -10.72
C GLY A 37 13.70 -20.25 -10.85
N MET A 38 12.55 -19.82 -10.36
CA MET A 38 12.15 -18.41 -10.33
C MET A 38 13.13 -17.57 -9.51
N LEU A 39 13.55 -18.06 -8.35
CA LEU A 39 14.50 -17.36 -7.47
C LEU A 39 15.93 -17.28 -8.02
N LYS A 40 16.24 -18.07 -9.04
CA LYS A 40 17.55 -18.05 -9.72
C LYS A 40 17.58 -17.13 -10.93
N ARG A 41 16.43 -16.75 -11.46
CA ARG A 41 16.34 -15.88 -12.65
C ARG A 41 16.53 -14.42 -12.24
N PRO A 42 17.24 -13.62 -13.08
CA PRO A 42 17.44 -12.20 -12.75
C PRO A 42 16.21 -11.33 -12.98
N THR A 43 15.20 -11.84 -13.68
CA THR A 43 13.97 -11.09 -13.99
C THR A 43 12.74 -11.84 -13.50
N LEU A 44 11.66 -11.09 -13.28
CA LEU A 44 10.41 -11.62 -12.76
C LEU A 44 9.24 -10.92 -13.45
N GLN A 45 8.19 -11.67 -13.77
CA GLN A 45 6.96 -11.08 -14.33
C GLN A 45 6.26 -10.22 -13.26
N VAL A 46 5.66 -9.11 -13.70
CA VAL A 46 4.96 -8.19 -12.80
C VAL A 46 3.84 -8.89 -12.03
N GLN A 47 3.07 -9.75 -12.71
CA GLN A 47 2.00 -10.50 -12.05
C GLN A 47 2.55 -11.42 -10.95
N ARG A 48 3.66 -12.08 -11.20
CA ARG A 48 4.29 -12.94 -10.20
C ARG A 48 4.79 -12.14 -9.00
N LEU A 49 5.36 -10.98 -9.25
CA LEU A 49 5.80 -10.07 -8.19
C LEU A 49 4.62 -9.59 -7.34
N ALA A 50 3.47 -9.31 -7.96
CA ALA A 50 2.25 -8.94 -7.25
C ALA A 50 1.78 -10.08 -6.33
N GLU A 51 1.78 -11.32 -6.82
CA GLU A 51 1.42 -12.50 -6.02
C GLU A 51 2.36 -12.70 -4.83
N ILE A 52 3.67 -12.53 -5.05
CA ILE A 52 4.66 -12.62 -3.99
C ILE A 52 4.45 -11.51 -2.94
N SER A 53 4.18 -10.30 -3.39
CA SER A 53 3.91 -9.15 -2.52
C SER A 53 2.70 -9.41 -1.63
N GLU A 54 1.64 -9.95 -2.19
CA GLU A 54 0.43 -10.32 -1.44
C GLU A 54 0.72 -11.43 -0.43
N PHE A 55 1.40 -12.48 -0.86
CA PHE A 55 1.73 -13.62 0.01
C PHE A 55 2.61 -13.20 1.19
N MET A 56 3.60 -12.35 0.95
CA MET A 56 4.53 -11.89 1.97
C MET A 56 4.04 -10.66 2.75
N SER A 57 2.90 -10.10 2.36
CA SER A 57 2.37 -8.85 2.94
C SER A 57 3.40 -7.71 2.92
N TYR A 58 4.15 -7.61 1.84
CA TYR A 58 5.18 -6.59 1.64
C TYR A 58 5.07 -6.00 0.23
N ASN A 59 5.01 -4.68 0.13
CA ASN A 59 4.85 -4.01 -1.15
C ASN A 59 6.20 -3.78 -1.85
N PHE A 60 6.64 -4.75 -2.64
CA PHE A 60 7.85 -4.64 -3.45
C PHE A 60 7.78 -3.56 -4.51
N PHE A 61 6.58 -3.27 -5.01
CA PHE A 61 6.37 -2.22 -6.02
C PHE A 61 6.75 -0.83 -5.48
N ARG A 62 6.46 -0.57 -4.23
CA ARG A 62 6.81 0.69 -3.58
C ARG A 62 8.33 0.84 -3.46
N GLU A 63 9.02 -0.22 -3.11
CA GLU A 63 10.48 -0.22 -3.04
C GLU A 63 11.10 -0.03 -4.44
N ILE A 64 10.55 -0.69 -5.46
CA ILE A 64 10.98 -0.53 -6.85
C ILE A 64 10.73 0.90 -7.31
N ALA A 65 9.56 1.46 -7.04
CA ALA A 65 9.23 2.84 -7.40
C ALA A 65 10.21 3.84 -6.80
N ALA A 66 10.66 3.62 -5.57
CA ALA A 66 11.66 4.46 -4.92
C ALA A 66 13.03 4.42 -5.60
N LYS A 67 13.35 3.32 -6.28
CA LYS A 67 14.62 3.14 -7.01
C LYS A 67 14.58 3.60 -8.45
N LEU A 68 13.38 3.87 -8.99
CA LEU A 68 13.24 4.34 -10.36
C LEU A 68 13.67 5.81 -10.46
N PRO A 69 14.36 6.20 -11.56
CA PRO A 69 14.76 7.59 -11.77
C PRO A 69 13.61 8.50 -12.21
N CYS A 70 12.40 7.95 -12.35
CA CYS A 70 11.21 8.67 -12.77
C CYS A 70 10.50 9.26 -11.56
N SER A 71 10.02 10.50 -11.66
CA SER A 71 9.16 11.09 -10.64
C SER A 71 7.76 10.46 -10.72
N GLU A 72 7.14 10.24 -9.56
CA GLU A 72 5.76 9.79 -9.52
C GLU A 72 4.81 10.89 -10.02
N PRO A 73 3.73 10.52 -10.73
CA PRO A 73 2.66 11.48 -10.98
C PRO A 73 2.02 11.92 -9.68
N ASP A 74 1.53 13.18 -9.62
CA ASP A 74 0.95 13.77 -8.41
C ASP A 74 -0.43 13.22 -8.03
N TYR A 75 -0.80 12.04 -8.48
CA TYR A 75 -2.12 11.43 -8.21
C TYR A 75 -2.36 11.20 -6.72
N SER A 76 -1.35 10.68 -6.01
CA SER A 76 -1.48 10.41 -4.57
C SER A 76 -1.63 11.69 -3.77
N VAL A 77 -0.95 12.76 -4.15
CA VAL A 77 -1.06 14.07 -3.51
C VAL A 77 -2.43 14.67 -3.75
N ALA A 78 -2.99 14.54 -4.95
CA ALA A 78 -4.33 15.02 -5.28
C ALA A 78 -5.41 14.24 -4.50
N GLU A 79 -5.29 12.93 -4.37
CA GLU A 79 -6.20 12.11 -3.57
C GLU A 79 -6.16 12.49 -2.10
N ASP A 80 -4.98 12.65 -1.53
CA ASP A 80 -4.79 13.06 -0.13
C ASP A 80 -5.42 14.42 0.13
N ARG A 81 -5.26 15.39 -0.78
CA ARG A 81 -5.90 16.71 -0.68
C ARG A 81 -7.41 16.61 -0.71
N THR A 82 -7.97 15.78 -1.59
CA THR A 82 -9.42 15.57 -1.69
C THR A 82 -9.98 14.99 -0.40
N GLU A 83 -9.30 14.03 0.21
CA GLU A 83 -9.71 13.46 1.50
C GLU A 83 -9.65 14.50 2.62
N VAL A 84 -8.57 15.25 2.70
CA VAL A 84 -8.40 16.31 3.71
C VAL A 84 -9.47 17.39 3.55
N ASP A 85 -9.73 17.86 2.33
CA ASP A 85 -10.76 18.85 2.04
C ASP A 85 -12.15 18.32 2.41
N GLY A 86 -12.43 17.06 2.12
CA GLY A 86 -13.70 16.42 2.49
C GLY A 86 -13.89 16.35 4.00
N LEU A 87 -12.85 15.98 4.74
CA LEU A 87 -12.87 15.93 6.21
C LEU A 87 -13.04 17.32 6.82
N GLN A 88 -12.35 18.34 6.30
CA GLN A 88 -12.48 19.72 6.75
C GLN A 88 -13.89 20.26 6.53
N ASN A 89 -14.51 19.98 5.39
CA ASN A 89 -15.88 20.36 5.09
C ASN A 89 -16.86 19.71 6.05
N ARG A 90 -16.67 18.43 6.36
CA ARG A 90 -17.52 17.70 7.30
C ARG A 90 -17.40 18.25 8.73
N ILE A 91 -16.20 18.64 9.14
CA ILE A 91 -15.99 19.29 10.45
C ILE A 91 -16.74 20.60 10.51
N LYS A 92 -16.72 21.43 9.47
CA LYS A 92 -17.45 22.69 9.40
C LYS A 92 -18.95 22.48 9.49
N GLU A 93 -19.50 21.47 8.80
CA GLU A 93 -20.90 21.09 8.84
C GLU A 93 -21.33 20.69 10.25
N LEU A 94 -20.52 19.85 10.92
CA LEU A 94 -20.80 19.41 12.29
C LEU A 94 -20.73 20.56 13.29
N GLU A 95 -19.78 21.46 13.14
CA GLU A 95 -19.68 22.67 13.98
C GLU A 95 -20.91 23.56 13.82
N LEU A 96 -21.41 23.72 12.58
CA LEU A 96 -22.62 24.50 12.30
C LEU A 96 -23.84 23.84 12.94
N GLU A 97 -24.01 22.53 12.85
CA GLU A 97 -25.11 21.78 13.48
C GLU A 97 -25.09 21.95 15.00
N VAL A 98 -23.93 21.86 15.61
CA VAL A 98 -23.77 22.07 17.05
C VAL A 98 -24.15 23.52 17.46
N SER A 99 -23.73 24.50 16.69
CA SER A 99 -24.10 25.91 16.90
C SER A 99 -25.64 26.10 16.83
N ILE A 100 -26.30 25.53 15.84
CA ILE A 100 -27.74 25.61 15.67
C ILE A 100 -28.45 24.97 16.85
N LEU A 101 -28.04 23.79 17.28
CA LEU A 101 -28.59 23.06 18.41
C LEU A 101 -28.44 23.85 19.73
N ARG A 102 -27.28 24.45 19.95
CA ARG A 102 -27.03 25.29 21.13
C ARG A 102 -27.94 26.52 21.13
N GLN A 103 -28.12 27.15 19.99
CA GLN A 103 -28.98 28.34 19.84
C GLN A 103 -30.43 27.96 20.12
N THR A 104 -30.90 26.83 19.59
CA THR A 104 -32.26 26.31 19.80
C THR A 104 -32.52 26.02 21.29
N LEU A 105 -31.61 25.37 21.97
CA LEU A 105 -31.67 25.10 23.40
C LEU A 105 -31.71 26.39 24.22
N LYS A 106 -30.91 27.37 23.86
CA LYS A 106 -30.84 28.67 24.52
C LYS A 106 -32.20 29.42 24.38
N ASP A 107 -32.76 29.38 23.17
CA ASP A 107 -34.06 30.01 22.90
C ASP A 107 -35.18 29.33 23.69
N LEU A 108 -35.17 28.02 23.85
CA LEU A 108 -36.12 27.26 24.64
C LEU A 108 -36.03 27.58 26.14
N VAL A 109 -34.82 27.75 26.63
CA VAL A 109 -34.59 28.09 28.06
C VAL A 109 -34.97 29.55 28.35
N SER A 110 -34.87 30.44 27.38
CA SER A 110 -35.17 31.86 27.50
C SER A 110 -36.67 32.16 27.49
N ARG A 111 -37.49 31.18 27.20
CA ARG A 111 -38.97 31.30 27.27
C ARG A 111 -39.47 30.99 28.70
#